data_6a3904f371dc4d3a2068765e9c90cd29
#
_entry.id   6a3904f371dc4d3a2068765e9c90cd29
#
_cell.length_a   1.000
_cell.length_b   1.000
_cell.length_c   1.000
_cell.angle_alpha   90.00
_cell.angle_beta   90.00
_cell.angle_gamma   90.00
#
_symmetry.space_group_name_H-M   'P 1'
#
loop_
_entity.id
_entity.type
_entity.pdbx_description
1 polymer ?
#
loop_
_entity_poly.entity_id
_entity_poly.type
_entity_poly.pdbx_seq_one_letter_code
_entity_poly.pdbx_strand_id
1 'polypeptide(L)'
;LLVMLAASLMKVHKLSDHYQTLGVTREASADEIKKAYRKLARELHPDVNPDPAVQDKFKEITAAYEVLSDSQKRQSYDMGGSAFGGGGFGGGFSDIMDAFFGGGGSRGPRPRMRAGQDSLIRVQVDLHEACFGTEREITVESAVVCPKCTGSGCIDGGQPSTCAVCRGRGETQQVVRSVIGQVMTSRPCNACGGYGSVIQNPCRECAGEGRVRSRQNIQVKIPAGVETGNRIQLSGRGEVGHGGGPAGDLYVEIVEIDHDYLIREGDTLHMSLSVSMSAAAIGTTVTVESLDGPVEVNVKAGTQSGTPIAIKGKGMTRLRHGGRGDLVVHVEVQTPTKLSREEEELLKKFADLRGEKSGDAHVKNPDGGIFSKIKGAFTK
;
A
#
# COMPACT_ATOMS: atom_id res chain seq x y z
N LEU A 1 -19.48 -45.74 -47.21
CA LEU A 1 -19.34 -45.51 -45.76
C LEU A 1 -17.87 -45.29 -45.37
N LEU A 2 -17.08 -44.50 -46.17
CA LEU A 2 -15.65 -44.25 -45.88
C LEU A 2 -15.16 -42.93 -46.45
N VAL A 3 -15.99 -41.88 -46.46
CA VAL A 3 -15.63 -40.53 -47.00
C VAL A 3 -16.07 -39.39 -46.07
N MET A 4 -16.56 -39.66 -44.85
CA MET A 4 -16.98 -38.62 -43.92
C MET A 4 -16.22 -38.59 -42.60
N LEU A 5 -14.92 -38.91 -42.57
CA LEU A 5 -14.11 -38.85 -41.32
C LEU A 5 -12.71 -38.25 -41.55
N ALA A 6 -12.62 -37.24 -42.40
CA ALA A 6 -11.34 -36.54 -42.66
C ALA A 6 -11.47 -34.99 -42.71
N ALA A 7 -12.42 -34.42 -42.00
CA ALA A 7 -12.61 -32.95 -41.92
C ALA A 7 -12.59 -32.36 -40.53
N SER A 8 -11.90 -32.97 -39.58
CA SER A 8 -11.84 -32.46 -38.21
C SER A 8 -10.47 -32.57 -37.55
N LEU A 9 -9.41 -32.10 -38.23
CA LEU A 9 -8.09 -31.97 -37.63
C LEU A 9 -7.20 -31.13 -38.53
N MET A 10 -7.44 -29.83 -38.65
CA MET A 10 -6.44 -28.83 -39.03
C MET A 10 -6.98 -27.43 -38.70
N LYS A 11 -7.11 -27.08 -37.43
CA LYS A 11 -7.10 -25.70 -37.02
C LYS A 11 -5.65 -25.25 -36.98
N VAL A 12 -5.10 -24.99 -38.18
CA VAL A 12 -3.85 -24.24 -38.33
C VAL A 12 -4.15 -22.86 -37.77
N HIS A 13 -3.56 -22.49 -36.64
CA HIS A 13 -3.50 -21.13 -36.18
C HIS A 13 -2.74 -20.32 -37.24
N LYS A 14 -3.50 -19.67 -38.12
CA LYS A 14 -3.01 -18.66 -39.04
C LYS A 14 -2.48 -17.52 -38.18
N LEU A 15 -1.16 -17.29 -38.15
CA LEU A 15 -0.59 -16.08 -37.50
C LEU A 15 -1.31 -14.88 -38.11
N SER A 16 -2.07 -14.19 -37.30
CA SER A 16 -2.81 -12.97 -37.68
C SER A 16 -1.77 -11.87 -37.94
N ASP A 17 -1.77 -11.32 -39.16
CA ASP A 17 -0.96 -10.15 -39.51
C ASP A 17 -1.38 -8.97 -38.62
N HIS A 18 -0.43 -8.32 -37.95
CA HIS A 18 -0.71 -7.18 -37.05
C HIS A 18 -1.49 -6.06 -37.71
N TYR A 19 -1.29 -5.83 -38.99
CA TYR A 19 -2.08 -4.89 -39.79
C TYR A 19 -3.54 -5.33 -39.92
N GLN A 20 -3.77 -6.62 -40.16
CA GLN A 20 -5.13 -7.18 -40.21
C GLN A 20 -5.82 -7.15 -38.84
N THR A 21 -5.07 -7.40 -37.77
CA THR A 21 -5.58 -7.34 -36.38
C THR A 21 -6.09 -5.94 -36.01
N LEU A 22 -5.41 -4.88 -36.49
CA LEU A 22 -5.84 -3.50 -36.30
C LEU A 22 -6.81 -3.00 -37.39
N GLY A 23 -7.03 -3.78 -38.45
CA GLY A 23 -7.90 -3.40 -39.57
C GLY A 23 -7.36 -2.25 -40.43
N VAL A 24 -6.04 -2.16 -40.58
CA VAL A 24 -5.34 -1.12 -41.36
C VAL A 24 -4.53 -1.73 -42.47
N THR A 25 -4.18 -0.92 -43.49
CA THR A 25 -3.29 -1.36 -44.57
C THR A 25 -1.82 -1.29 -44.14
N ARG A 26 -0.93 -1.97 -44.88
CA ARG A 26 0.51 -1.95 -44.57
C ARG A 26 1.14 -0.57 -44.78
N GLU A 27 0.53 0.26 -45.63
CA GLU A 27 0.95 1.64 -45.92
C GLU A 27 0.40 2.67 -44.90
N ALA A 28 -0.42 2.22 -43.93
CA ALA A 28 -1.03 3.11 -42.95
C ALA A 28 -0.01 3.92 -42.15
N SER A 29 -0.30 5.22 -42.00
CA SER A 29 0.51 6.13 -41.23
C SER A 29 0.41 5.83 -39.73
N ALA A 30 1.37 6.33 -38.93
CA ALA A 30 1.37 6.15 -37.48
C ALA A 30 0.08 6.71 -36.82
N ASP A 31 -0.47 7.78 -37.37
CA ASP A 31 -1.72 8.37 -36.87
C ASP A 31 -2.95 7.50 -37.18
N GLU A 32 -2.98 6.86 -38.35
CA GLU A 32 -4.05 5.92 -38.70
C GLU A 32 -4.02 4.66 -37.83
N ILE A 33 -2.84 4.11 -37.59
CA ILE A 33 -2.63 2.98 -36.67
C ILE A 33 -3.11 3.34 -35.24
N LYS A 34 -2.75 4.53 -34.75
CA LYS A 34 -3.17 5.03 -33.44
C LYS A 34 -4.69 5.25 -33.35
N LYS A 35 -5.31 5.75 -34.43
CA LYS A 35 -6.75 5.96 -34.52
C LYS A 35 -7.52 4.64 -34.54
N ALA A 36 -7.05 3.65 -35.30
CA ALA A 36 -7.63 2.31 -35.38
C ALA A 36 -7.57 1.61 -34.02
N TYR A 37 -6.40 1.61 -33.38
CA TYR A 37 -6.24 1.04 -32.04
C TYR A 37 -7.20 1.69 -31.01
N ARG A 38 -7.28 3.03 -30.96
CA ARG A 38 -8.19 3.72 -30.02
C ARG A 38 -9.66 3.38 -30.24
N LYS A 39 -10.06 3.13 -31.48
CA LYS A 39 -11.43 2.70 -31.79
C LYS A 39 -11.69 1.31 -31.24
N LEU A 40 -10.85 0.35 -31.60
CA LEU A 40 -10.95 -1.05 -31.16
C LEU A 40 -10.81 -1.21 -29.63
N ALA A 41 -9.92 -0.45 -29.02
CA ALA A 41 -9.71 -0.49 -27.58
C ALA A 41 -10.93 0.00 -26.78
N ARG A 42 -11.72 0.93 -27.31
CA ARG A 42 -13.00 1.35 -26.69
C ARG A 42 -14.11 0.31 -26.86
N GLU A 43 -14.15 -0.34 -28.03
CA GLU A 43 -15.17 -1.36 -28.33
C GLU A 43 -14.92 -2.67 -27.56
N LEU A 44 -13.66 -3.02 -27.31
CA LEU A 44 -13.24 -4.28 -26.69
C LEU A 44 -12.72 -4.11 -25.26
N HIS A 45 -12.99 -2.95 -24.62
CA HIS A 45 -12.53 -2.70 -23.25
C HIS A 45 -13.18 -3.69 -22.26
N PRO A 46 -12.41 -4.30 -21.34
CA PRO A 46 -12.94 -5.30 -20.41
C PRO A 46 -14.02 -4.75 -19.47
N ASP A 47 -14.04 -3.45 -19.19
CA ASP A 47 -15.10 -2.82 -18.39
C ASP A 47 -16.44 -2.69 -19.14
N VAL A 48 -16.37 -2.72 -20.49
CA VAL A 48 -17.56 -2.64 -21.35
C VAL A 48 -18.04 -4.03 -21.77
N ASN A 49 -17.09 -4.96 -21.97
CA ASN A 49 -17.35 -6.33 -22.43
C ASN A 49 -16.59 -7.35 -21.58
N PRO A 50 -17.19 -7.93 -20.54
CA PRO A 50 -16.53 -8.90 -19.64
C PRO A 50 -16.34 -10.31 -20.24
N ASP A 51 -16.69 -10.55 -21.51
CA ASP A 51 -16.56 -11.85 -22.17
C ASP A 51 -15.07 -12.22 -22.35
N PRO A 52 -14.63 -13.42 -21.89
CA PRO A 52 -13.24 -13.88 -22.05
C PRO A 52 -12.74 -13.88 -23.51
N ALA A 53 -13.61 -14.18 -24.49
CA ALA A 53 -13.25 -14.14 -25.91
C ALA A 53 -12.95 -12.71 -26.40
N VAL A 54 -13.55 -11.70 -25.79
CA VAL A 54 -13.30 -10.29 -26.10
C VAL A 54 -12.01 -9.81 -25.44
N GLN A 55 -11.70 -10.31 -24.25
CA GLN A 55 -10.43 -10.02 -23.56
C GLN A 55 -9.22 -10.54 -24.35
N ASP A 56 -9.34 -11.71 -24.97
CA ASP A 56 -8.25 -12.25 -25.81
C ASP A 56 -8.04 -11.41 -27.08
N LYS A 57 -9.11 -10.96 -27.73
CA LYS A 57 -9.01 -9.99 -28.82
C LYS A 57 -8.40 -8.64 -28.39
N PHE A 58 -8.70 -8.17 -27.18
CA PHE A 58 -8.10 -6.96 -26.64
C PHE A 58 -6.58 -7.10 -26.46
N LYS A 59 -6.10 -8.27 -26.02
CA LYS A 59 -4.66 -8.59 -25.94
C LYS A 59 -4.01 -8.59 -27.32
N GLU A 60 -4.68 -9.19 -28.33
CA GLU A 60 -4.18 -9.23 -29.69
C GLU A 60 -4.04 -7.83 -30.32
N ILE A 61 -5.04 -6.94 -30.17
CA ILE A 61 -4.95 -5.58 -30.71
C ILE A 61 -3.89 -4.74 -29.98
N THR A 62 -3.70 -4.97 -28.68
CA THR A 62 -2.66 -4.26 -27.90
C THR A 62 -1.27 -4.69 -28.36
N ALA A 63 -1.02 -5.99 -28.53
CA ALA A 63 0.24 -6.50 -29.06
C ALA A 63 0.52 -6.00 -30.48
N ALA A 64 -0.50 -5.96 -31.35
CA ALA A 64 -0.36 -5.42 -32.69
C ALA A 64 0.00 -3.93 -32.69
N TYR A 65 -0.62 -3.15 -31.81
CA TYR A 65 -0.32 -1.72 -31.69
C TYR A 65 1.09 -1.47 -31.16
N GLU A 66 1.56 -2.22 -30.15
CA GLU A 66 2.94 -2.11 -29.65
C GLU A 66 4.00 -2.34 -30.72
N VAL A 67 3.76 -3.26 -31.61
CA VAL A 67 4.70 -3.54 -32.75
C VAL A 67 4.63 -2.44 -33.82
N LEU A 68 3.42 -1.99 -34.18
CA LEU A 68 3.23 -1.09 -35.33
C LEU A 68 3.34 0.41 -34.96
N SER A 69 3.23 0.78 -33.68
CA SER A 69 3.34 2.18 -33.23
C SER A 69 4.79 2.68 -33.16
N ASP A 70 5.75 1.79 -33.00
CA ASP A 70 7.18 2.10 -32.97
C ASP A 70 7.79 1.89 -34.35
N SER A 71 8.43 2.92 -34.90
CA SER A 71 9.01 2.88 -36.26
C SER A 71 10.08 1.80 -36.43
N GLN A 72 10.88 1.51 -35.40
CA GLN A 72 11.93 0.48 -35.50
C GLN A 72 11.32 -0.93 -35.41
N LYS A 73 10.34 -1.13 -34.51
CA LYS A 73 9.64 -2.42 -34.40
C LYS A 73 8.84 -2.73 -35.65
N ARG A 74 8.15 -1.72 -36.21
CA ARG A 74 7.40 -1.84 -37.45
C ARG A 74 8.32 -2.22 -38.62
N GLN A 75 9.46 -1.54 -38.78
CA GLN A 75 10.44 -1.82 -39.80
C GLN A 75 11.00 -3.25 -39.69
N SER A 76 11.29 -3.71 -38.47
CA SER A 76 11.74 -5.09 -38.22
C SER A 76 10.66 -6.12 -38.56
N TYR A 77 9.39 -5.83 -38.24
CA TYR A 77 8.24 -6.66 -38.57
C TYR A 77 8.05 -6.75 -40.11
N ASP A 78 8.14 -5.62 -40.83
CA ASP A 78 7.97 -5.53 -42.28
C ASP A 78 9.13 -6.19 -43.08
N MET A 79 10.35 -6.22 -42.49
CA MET A 79 11.51 -6.93 -43.10
C MET A 79 11.45 -8.45 -42.93
N GLY A 80 10.32 -9.01 -42.48
CA GLY A 80 10.14 -10.48 -42.48
C GLY A 80 10.68 -11.16 -41.22
N GLY A 81 10.64 -10.49 -40.08
CA GLY A 81 10.93 -11.05 -38.76
C GLY A 81 9.95 -12.15 -38.35
N SER A 82 9.75 -13.15 -39.18
CA SER A 82 8.92 -14.34 -38.95
C SER A 82 9.59 -15.36 -38.01
N ALA A 83 10.30 -14.91 -36.99
CA ALA A 83 10.97 -15.82 -36.05
C ALA A 83 10.19 -15.98 -34.74
N PHE A 84 8.85 -15.86 -34.75
CA PHE A 84 8.03 -16.17 -33.59
C PHE A 84 6.90 -17.15 -33.91
N GLY A 85 7.29 -18.35 -34.21
CA GLY A 85 6.40 -19.53 -34.22
C GLY A 85 6.58 -20.31 -32.93
N GLY A 86 5.56 -20.32 -32.08
CA GLY A 86 5.28 -21.43 -31.17
C GLY A 86 5.62 -21.28 -29.71
N GLY A 87 4.59 -21.07 -28.91
CA GLY A 87 4.49 -21.69 -27.56
C GLY A 87 4.63 -20.77 -26.33
N GLY A 88 3.52 -20.53 -25.66
CA GLY A 88 3.50 -20.28 -24.20
C GLY A 88 3.47 -18.81 -23.77
N PHE A 89 2.29 -18.27 -23.66
CA PHE A 89 1.99 -17.02 -22.95
C PHE A 89 2.15 -17.23 -21.43
N GLY A 90 3.18 -16.63 -20.86
CA GLY A 90 3.35 -16.58 -19.41
C GLY A 90 4.75 -16.10 -19.03
N GLY A 91 4.93 -14.80 -18.78
CA GLY A 91 6.08 -14.25 -18.04
C GLY A 91 7.44 -14.42 -18.73
N GLY A 92 7.79 -13.58 -19.70
CA GLY A 92 9.14 -13.64 -20.26
C GLY A 92 9.38 -12.82 -21.52
N PHE A 93 8.38 -12.05 -21.95
CA PHE A 93 8.54 -11.25 -23.17
C PHE A 93 9.59 -10.16 -23.05
N SER A 94 9.74 -9.59 -21.83
CA SER A 94 10.80 -8.64 -21.51
C SER A 94 12.19 -9.29 -21.55
N ASP A 95 12.32 -10.50 -21.02
CA ASP A 95 13.61 -11.21 -20.99
C ASP A 95 14.04 -11.71 -22.37
N ILE A 96 13.09 -12.06 -23.25
CA ILE A 96 13.38 -12.48 -24.63
C ILE A 96 13.70 -11.27 -25.52
N MET A 97 13.03 -10.13 -25.33
CA MET A 97 13.38 -8.88 -26.00
C MET A 97 14.75 -8.37 -25.57
N ASP A 98 15.08 -8.46 -24.28
CA ASP A 98 16.42 -8.15 -23.78
C ASP A 98 17.49 -9.12 -24.28
N ALA A 99 17.16 -10.37 -24.58
CA ALA A 99 18.08 -11.34 -25.16
C ALA A 99 18.30 -11.14 -26.69
N PHE A 100 17.31 -10.64 -27.41
CA PHE A 100 17.37 -10.51 -28.90
C PHE A 100 17.72 -9.08 -29.36
N PHE A 101 17.25 -8.03 -28.67
CA PHE A 101 17.57 -6.63 -28.95
C PHE A 101 18.62 -6.04 -28.00
N GLY A 102 18.84 -6.65 -26.85
CA GLY A 102 20.00 -6.44 -26.03
C GLY A 102 21.25 -6.99 -26.71
N GLY A 103 21.43 -6.58 -27.95
CA GLY A 103 22.60 -6.96 -28.76
C GLY A 103 23.86 -6.76 -27.94
N GLY A 104 24.58 -7.85 -27.65
CA GLY A 104 25.97 -7.95 -27.20
C GLY A 104 26.69 -6.76 -26.52
N GLY A 105 25.96 -5.82 -25.99
CA GLY A 105 26.47 -4.77 -25.14
C GLY A 105 26.87 -5.42 -23.82
N SER A 106 28.16 -5.60 -23.63
CA SER A 106 28.79 -5.95 -22.36
C SER A 106 28.07 -5.17 -21.26
N ARG A 107 27.14 -5.84 -20.53
CA ARG A 107 26.65 -5.33 -19.26
C ARG A 107 27.89 -5.26 -18.37
N GLY A 108 28.47 -4.10 -18.21
CA GLY A 108 29.71 -3.92 -17.43
C GLY A 108 29.66 -4.65 -16.08
N PRO A 109 30.72 -4.64 -15.32
CA PRO A 109 30.78 -5.35 -14.05
C PRO A 109 29.64 -4.94 -13.14
N ARG A 110 29.05 -5.90 -12.45
CA ARG A 110 27.99 -5.63 -11.45
C ARG A 110 28.54 -4.68 -10.39
N PRO A 111 27.84 -3.58 -10.04
CA PRO A 111 28.30 -2.70 -9.01
C PRO A 111 28.32 -3.45 -7.66
N ARG A 112 29.41 -3.33 -6.91
CA ARG A 112 29.46 -3.84 -5.53
C ARG A 112 28.60 -3.02 -4.59
N MET A 113 28.57 -1.71 -4.81
CA MET A 113 27.69 -0.80 -4.11
C MET A 113 26.27 -0.93 -4.67
N ARG A 114 25.33 -1.28 -3.82
CA ARG A 114 23.89 -1.36 -4.16
C ARG A 114 23.13 -0.50 -3.18
N ALA A 115 22.02 0.10 -3.62
CA ALA A 115 21.13 0.80 -2.73
C ALA A 115 20.58 -0.17 -1.68
N GLY A 116 20.40 0.33 -0.48
CA GLY A 116 19.76 -0.36 0.63
C GLY A 116 18.27 -0.48 0.40
N GLN A 117 17.62 -1.32 1.19
CA GLN A 117 16.19 -1.48 1.18
C GLN A 117 15.54 -0.50 2.14
N ASP A 118 14.31 -0.10 1.80
CA ASP A 118 13.46 0.64 2.71
C ASP A 118 13.01 -0.27 3.85
N SER A 119 12.83 0.33 5.03
CA SER A 119 12.37 -0.36 6.23
C SER A 119 11.05 0.20 6.68
N LEU A 120 10.17 -0.64 7.20
CA LEU A 120 8.90 -0.25 7.78
C LEU A 120 8.85 -0.69 9.24
N ILE A 121 8.54 0.23 10.13
CA ILE A 121 8.29 -0.05 11.54
C ILE A 121 6.94 0.52 11.95
N ARG A 122 6.33 -0.07 12.99
CA ARG A 122 5.07 0.39 13.56
C ARG A 122 5.33 1.00 14.93
N VAL A 123 4.77 2.19 15.15
CA VAL A 123 4.85 2.90 16.42
C VAL A 123 3.44 3.11 16.94
N GLN A 124 3.21 2.64 18.17
CA GLN A 124 1.95 2.85 18.86
C GLN A 124 1.94 4.24 19.47
N VAL A 125 0.83 4.97 19.30
CA VAL A 125 0.59 6.29 19.87
C VAL A 125 -0.77 6.28 20.58
N ASP A 126 -0.87 6.99 21.68
CA ASP A 126 -2.16 7.20 22.34
C ASP A 126 -2.93 8.37 21.68
N LEU A 127 -4.21 8.53 22.04
CA LEU A 127 -5.06 9.59 21.49
C LEU A 127 -4.54 10.99 21.80
N HIS A 128 -3.89 11.20 22.94
CA HIS A 128 -3.32 12.49 23.31
C HIS A 128 -2.14 12.84 22.40
N GLU A 129 -1.22 11.90 22.20
CA GLU A 129 -0.07 12.04 21.31
C GLU A 129 -0.51 12.21 19.85
N ALA A 130 -1.53 11.45 19.43
CA ALA A 130 -2.10 11.58 18.08
C ALA A 130 -2.76 12.95 17.87
N CYS A 131 -3.39 13.51 18.91
CA CYS A 131 -4.06 14.80 18.85
C CYS A 131 -3.07 15.98 18.83
N PHE A 132 -2.09 15.97 19.71
CA PHE A 132 -1.20 17.13 19.94
C PHE A 132 0.17 16.99 19.26
N GLY A 133 0.50 15.80 18.80
CA GLY A 133 1.82 15.46 18.29
C GLY A 133 2.81 15.22 19.44
N THR A 134 3.88 14.52 19.13
CA THR A 134 4.94 14.19 20.09
C THR A 134 6.26 13.96 19.39
N GLU A 135 7.35 13.99 20.15
CA GLU A 135 8.67 13.55 19.68
C GLU A 135 9.06 12.31 20.46
N ARG A 136 9.34 11.22 19.75
CA ARG A 136 9.73 9.95 20.37
C ARG A 136 11.07 9.46 19.84
N GLU A 137 11.88 8.93 20.73
CA GLU A 137 13.05 8.17 20.38
C GLU A 137 12.66 6.71 20.19
N ILE A 138 12.95 6.17 19.02
CA ILE A 138 12.68 4.77 18.67
C ILE A 138 13.99 4.05 18.42
N THR A 139 14.09 2.80 18.89
CA THR A 139 15.25 1.95 18.63
C THR A 139 14.97 1.05 17.44
N VAL A 140 15.74 1.19 16.39
CA VAL A 140 15.60 0.42 15.15
C VAL A 140 16.86 -0.44 14.95
N GLU A 141 16.66 -1.72 14.66
CA GLU A 141 17.72 -2.60 14.23
C GLU A 141 17.81 -2.62 12.71
N SER A 142 18.86 -2.02 12.17
CA SER A 142 19.05 -1.87 10.73
C SER A 142 20.49 -2.15 10.32
N ALA A 143 20.70 -2.42 9.02
CA ALA A 143 22.02 -2.52 8.47
C ALA A 143 22.66 -1.11 8.36
N VAL A 144 23.84 -0.94 8.94
CA VAL A 144 24.61 0.31 8.92
C VAL A 144 25.94 0.08 8.22
N VAL A 145 26.59 1.15 7.77
CA VAL A 145 27.95 1.07 7.22
C VAL A 145 28.87 0.43 8.24
N CYS A 146 29.65 -0.57 7.84
CA CYS A 146 30.61 -1.19 8.72
C CYS A 146 31.66 -0.18 9.20
N PRO A 147 31.81 0.06 10.52
CA PRO A 147 32.72 1.09 11.03
C PRO A 147 34.18 0.75 10.78
N LYS A 148 34.54 -0.54 10.62
CA LYS A 148 35.94 -0.97 10.42
C LYS A 148 36.44 -0.75 9.00
N CYS A 149 35.59 -1.06 7.99
CA CYS A 149 36.00 -0.95 6.59
C CYS A 149 35.33 0.21 5.85
N THR A 150 34.47 0.98 6.50
CA THR A 150 33.76 2.15 5.94
C THR A 150 33.04 1.83 4.62
N GLY A 151 32.49 0.61 4.52
CA GLY A 151 31.71 0.17 3.36
C GLY A 151 32.49 -0.61 2.30
N SER A 152 33.87 -0.56 2.29
CA SER A 152 34.67 -1.23 1.25
C SER A 152 34.60 -2.76 1.28
N GLY A 153 34.25 -3.35 2.43
CA GLY A 153 34.29 -4.79 2.67
C GLY A 153 35.69 -5.37 2.84
N CYS A 154 36.77 -4.56 2.67
CA CYS A 154 38.13 -4.99 2.80
C CYS A 154 38.64 -4.72 4.23
N ILE A 155 39.65 -5.51 4.67
CA ILE A 155 40.33 -5.27 5.96
C ILE A 155 40.95 -3.87 5.96
N ASP A 156 40.90 -3.20 7.11
CA ASP A 156 41.52 -1.88 7.34
C ASP A 156 41.14 -0.79 6.30
N GLY A 157 39.93 -0.87 5.72
CA GLY A 157 39.45 0.11 4.75
C GLY A 157 40.10 0.04 3.37
N GLY A 158 40.84 -1.03 3.08
CA GLY A 158 41.43 -1.27 1.76
C GLY A 158 40.38 -1.30 0.65
N GLN A 159 40.83 -1.26 -0.61
CA GLN A 159 39.96 -1.32 -1.78
C GLN A 159 39.95 -2.73 -2.42
N PRO A 160 38.84 -3.17 -3.03
CA PRO A 160 38.80 -4.41 -3.79
C PRO A 160 39.75 -4.35 -4.99
N SER A 161 40.55 -5.41 -5.20
CA SER A 161 41.49 -5.51 -6.32
C SER A 161 40.77 -5.90 -7.62
N THR A 162 41.30 -5.48 -8.77
CA THR A 162 40.77 -5.88 -10.09
C THR A 162 40.90 -7.39 -10.26
N CYS A 163 39.84 -8.04 -10.74
CA CYS A 163 39.83 -9.48 -11.01
C CYS A 163 40.83 -9.83 -12.12
N ALA A 164 41.79 -10.67 -11.86
CA ALA A 164 42.84 -11.08 -12.83
C ALA A 164 42.24 -11.89 -13.99
N VAL A 165 41.14 -12.66 -13.76
CA VAL A 165 40.54 -13.54 -14.76
C VAL A 165 39.78 -12.74 -15.84
N CYS A 166 38.90 -11.82 -15.43
CA CYS A 166 38.15 -11.01 -16.37
C CYS A 166 38.73 -9.61 -16.61
N ARG A 167 39.81 -9.26 -15.95
CA ARG A 167 40.50 -7.95 -16.06
C ARG A 167 39.54 -6.76 -15.86
N GLY A 168 38.66 -6.87 -14.87
CA GLY A 168 37.69 -5.83 -14.55
C GLY A 168 36.37 -5.90 -15.29
N ARG A 169 36.22 -6.71 -16.35
CA ARG A 169 35.01 -6.76 -17.19
C ARG A 169 33.79 -7.41 -16.50
N GLY A 170 33.99 -8.20 -15.45
CA GLY A 170 32.92 -8.94 -14.79
C GLY A 170 32.42 -10.16 -15.56
N GLU A 171 32.80 -10.31 -16.82
CA GLU A 171 32.30 -11.36 -17.70
C GLU A 171 33.45 -12.10 -18.38
N THR A 172 33.20 -13.38 -18.71
CA THR A 172 34.08 -14.21 -19.52
C THR A 172 33.33 -14.71 -20.74
N GLN A 173 33.97 -14.65 -21.92
CA GLN A 173 33.39 -15.15 -23.14
C GLN A 173 33.65 -16.65 -23.28
N GLN A 174 32.60 -17.40 -23.60
CA GLN A 174 32.69 -18.83 -23.92
C GLN A 174 32.07 -19.11 -25.28
N VAL A 175 32.74 -19.95 -26.05
CA VAL A 175 32.18 -20.44 -27.31
C VAL A 175 31.30 -21.64 -27.00
N VAL A 176 30.02 -21.52 -27.25
CA VAL A 176 29.03 -22.60 -27.08
C VAL A 176 28.67 -23.13 -28.48
N ARG A 177 28.73 -24.45 -28.68
CA ARG A 177 28.23 -25.07 -29.90
C ARG A 177 26.72 -25.13 -29.88
N SER A 178 26.09 -24.42 -30.79
CA SER A 178 24.63 -24.43 -31.04
C SER A 178 24.32 -25.17 -32.31
N VAL A 179 23.05 -25.53 -32.52
CA VAL A 179 22.55 -26.19 -33.77
C VAL A 179 22.81 -25.32 -35.00
N ILE A 180 23.02 -24.03 -34.83
CA ILE A 180 23.31 -23.03 -35.90
C ILE A 180 24.81 -22.70 -36.03
N GLY A 181 25.70 -23.39 -35.30
CA GLY A 181 27.14 -23.13 -35.32
C GLY A 181 27.73 -22.76 -33.97
N GLN A 182 28.93 -22.20 -34.00
CA GLN A 182 29.62 -21.72 -32.77
C GLN A 182 29.15 -20.31 -32.45
N VAL A 183 28.53 -20.13 -31.29
CA VAL A 183 28.09 -18.84 -30.80
C VAL A 183 28.93 -18.42 -29.58
N MET A 184 29.45 -17.19 -29.61
CA MET A 184 30.11 -16.61 -28.44
C MET A 184 29.08 -16.12 -27.44
N THR A 185 29.08 -16.68 -26.22
CA THR A 185 28.17 -16.31 -25.15
C THR A 185 28.98 -15.69 -24.03
N SER A 186 28.50 -14.54 -23.49
CA SER A 186 29.07 -13.90 -22.32
C SER A 186 28.44 -14.49 -21.04
N ARG A 187 29.27 -14.86 -20.07
CA ARG A 187 28.82 -15.37 -18.77
C ARG A 187 29.49 -14.58 -17.64
N PRO A 188 28.80 -14.39 -16.49
CA PRO A 188 29.44 -13.79 -15.33
C PRO A 188 30.72 -14.53 -14.96
N CYS A 189 31.80 -13.78 -14.69
CA CYS A 189 33.08 -14.35 -14.33
C CYS A 189 32.97 -15.10 -13.00
N ASN A 190 33.25 -16.40 -12.98
CA ASN A 190 33.14 -17.23 -11.78
C ASN A 190 34.10 -16.80 -10.66
N ALA A 191 35.27 -16.22 -10.98
CA ALA A 191 36.25 -15.80 -10.00
C ALA A 191 35.80 -14.57 -9.21
N CYS A 192 35.03 -13.67 -9.79
CA CYS A 192 34.56 -12.46 -9.12
C CYS A 192 33.03 -12.38 -8.98
N GLY A 193 32.27 -13.40 -9.41
CA GLY A 193 30.82 -13.40 -9.36
C GLY A 193 30.15 -12.31 -10.20
N GLY A 194 30.84 -11.81 -11.23
CA GLY A 194 30.35 -10.73 -12.08
C GLY A 194 30.74 -9.31 -11.64
N TYR A 195 31.43 -9.15 -10.50
CA TYR A 195 31.77 -7.82 -9.95
C TYR A 195 32.99 -7.15 -10.63
N GLY A 196 33.77 -7.85 -11.44
CA GLY A 196 34.98 -7.31 -12.04
C GLY A 196 36.12 -7.08 -11.05
N SER A 197 35.86 -7.13 -9.75
CA SER A 197 36.84 -6.95 -8.67
C SER A 197 36.74 -8.08 -7.66
N VAL A 198 37.78 -8.31 -6.85
CA VAL A 198 37.83 -9.35 -5.81
C VAL A 198 38.27 -8.73 -4.50
N ILE A 199 37.63 -9.11 -3.40
CA ILE A 199 38.05 -8.80 -2.05
C ILE A 199 39.04 -9.89 -1.61
N GLN A 200 40.32 -9.63 -1.60
CA GLN A 200 41.34 -10.61 -1.21
C GLN A 200 41.34 -10.86 0.29
N ASN A 201 41.23 -9.77 1.05
CA ASN A 201 41.22 -9.80 2.50
C ASN A 201 39.89 -9.21 3.01
N PRO A 202 38.85 -10.04 3.23
CA PRO A 202 37.54 -9.54 3.68
C PRO A 202 37.67 -8.99 5.12
N CYS A 203 36.96 -7.90 5.36
CA CYS A 203 36.82 -7.33 6.70
C CYS A 203 36.21 -8.37 7.65
N ARG A 204 36.86 -8.57 8.79
CA ARG A 204 36.41 -9.59 9.78
C ARG A 204 35.09 -9.27 10.42
N GLU A 205 34.72 -8.00 10.52
CA GLU A 205 33.45 -7.53 11.12
C GLU A 205 32.25 -7.77 10.23
N CYS A 206 32.35 -7.46 8.94
CA CYS A 206 31.25 -7.55 7.99
C CYS A 206 31.40 -8.68 6.97
N ALA A 207 32.44 -9.53 7.09
CA ALA A 207 32.71 -10.65 6.18
C ALA A 207 32.73 -10.25 4.67
N GLY A 208 33.11 -9.00 4.38
CA GLY A 208 33.15 -8.47 3.00
C GLY A 208 31.87 -7.79 2.51
N GLU A 209 30.81 -7.76 3.31
CA GLU A 209 29.54 -7.13 2.90
C GLU A 209 29.59 -5.58 2.92
N GLY A 210 30.51 -4.98 3.66
CA GLY A 210 30.59 -3.52 3.82
C GLY A 210 29.56 -2.93 4.78
N ARG A 211 28.67 -3.75 5.36
CA ARG A 211 27.63 -3.34 6.30
C ARG A 211 27.50 -4.32 7.45
N VAL A 212 26.98 -3.86 8.59
CA VAL A 212 26.72 -4.68 9.79
C VAL A 212 25.35 -4.32 10.36
N ARG A 213 24.69 -5.25 11.04
CA ARG A 213 23.46 -4.95 11.77
C ARG A 213 23.80 -4.26 13.08
N SER A 214 23.12 -3.16 13.36
CA SER A 214 23.29 -2.38 14.59
C SER A 214 21.98 -1.77 15.02
N ARG A 215 21.86 -1.54 16.32
CA ARG A 215 20.74 -0.80 16.91
C ARG A 215 21.06 0.68 16.86
N GLN A 216 20.12 1.45 16.31
CA GLN A 216 20.21 2.91 16.25
C GLN A 216 19.01 3.53 16.94
N ASN A 217 19.26 4.56 17.72
CA ASN A 217 18.21 5.40 18.27
C ASN A 217 17.94 6.53 17.30
N ILE A 218 16.68 6.64 16.88
CA ILE A 218 16.23 7.64 15.91
C ILE A 218 15.13 8.47 16.55
N GLN A 219 15.29 9.78 16.54
CA GLN A 219 14.23 10.68 16.97
C GLN A 219 13.22 10.85 15.83
N VAL A 220 11.95 10.62 16.15
CA VAL A 220 10.82 10.75 15.23
C VAL A 220 9.87 11.79 15.75
N LYS A 221 9.63 12.80 14.93
CA LYS A 221 8.61 13.81 15.18
C LYS A 221 7.29 13.36 14.61
N ILE A 222 6.33 13.09 15.47
CA ILE A 222 4.96 12.68 15.12
C ILE A 222 4.11 13.96 15.09
N PRO A 223 3.58 14.37 13.93
CA PRO A 223 2.79 15.59 13.84
C PRO A 223 1.42 15.41 14.48
N ALA A 224 0.81 16.52 14.91
CA ALA A 224 -0.55 16.53 15.45
C ALA A 224 -1.57 16.12 14.38
N GLY A 225 -2.58 15.36 14.78
CA GLY A 225 -3.67 14.93 13.90
C GLY A 225 -3.38 13.66 13.10
N VAL A 226 -2.34 12.90 13.45
CA VAL A 226 -2.05 11.60 12.81
C VAL A 226 -3.16 10.58 13.09
N GLU A 227 -3.30 9.62 12.18
CA GLU A 227 -4.25 8.51 12.24
C GLU A 227 -3.53 7.19 12.01
N THR A 228 -4.15 6.10 12.46
CA THR A 228 -3.68 4.75 12.14
C THR A 228 -3.50 4.57 10.65
N GLY A 229 -2.34 4.05 10.23
CA GLY A 229 -1.95 3.88 8.83
C GLY A 229 -1.21 5.08 8.22
N ASN A 230 -1.13 6.22 8.91
CA ASN A 230 -0.26 7.31 8.47
C ASN A 230 1.20 6.88 8.55
N ARG A 231 2.00 7.28 7.55
CA ARG A 231 3.42 6.94 7.45
C ARG A 231 4.27 8.19 7.45
N ILE A 232 5.27 8.20 8.30
CA ILE A 232 6.30 9.24 8.38
C ILE A 232 7.53 8.69 7.68
N GLN A 233 7.99 9.35 6.61
CA GLN A 233 9.18 8.98 5.87
C GLN A 233 10.40 9.69 6.47
N LEU A 234 11.40 8.92 6.85
CA LEU A 234 12.71 9.39 7.29
C LEU A 234 13.75 9.00 6.23
N SER A 235 14.09 9.95 5.37
CA SER A 235 14.97 9.70 4.23
C SER A 235 16.36 9.29 4.66
N GLY A 236 16.89 8.23 4.03
CA GLY A 236 18.22 7.72 4.29
C GLY A 236 18.40 7.06 5.67
N ARG A 237 17.33 6.72 6.37
CA ARG A 237 17.34 6.04 7.68
C ARG A 237 16.96 4.57 7.62
N GLY A 238 16.75 4.03 6.42
CA GLY A 238 16.53 2.61 6.16
C GLY A 238 17.82 1.80 6.22
N GLU A 239 17.81 0.61 5.62
CA GLU A 239 18.99 -0.25 5.59
C GLU A 239 20.07 0.29 4.63
N VAL A 240 21.31 0.24 5.05
CA VAL A 240 22.46 0.49 4.18
C VAL A 240 22.63 -0.67 3.20
N GLY A 241 22.90 -0.35 1.95
CA GLY A 241 23.10 -1.33 0.90
C GLY A 241 24.43 -2.08 1.00
N HIS A 242 24.53 -3.19 0.27
CA HIS A 242 25.79 -3.92 0.17
C HIS A 242 26.91 -3.04 -0.38
N GLY A 243 28.13 -3.30 0.06
CA GLY A 243 29.30 -2.51 -0.34
C GLY A 243 29.30 -1.06 0.16
N GLY A 244 28.61 -0.78 1.25
CA GLY A 244 28.46 0.58 1.78
C GLY A 244 27.62 1.48 0.86
N GLY A 245 26.71 0.91 0.09
CA GLY A 245 25.82 1.67 -0.78
C GLY A 245 24.86 2.57 0.00
N PRO A 246 24.18 3.52 -0.68
CA PRO A 246 23.29 4.47 -0.02
C PRO A 246 22.19 3.71 0.75
N ALA A 247 21.81 4.25 1.91
CA ALA A 247 20.73 3.71 2.70
C ALA A 247 19.39 3.96 2.00
N GLY A 248 18.43 3.04 2.18
CA GLY A 248 17.04 3.27 1.86
C GLY A 248 16.36 4.21 2.85
N ASP A 249 15.05 4.32 2.79
CA ASP A 249 14.25 5.14 3.68
C ASP A 249 13.63 4.30 4.80
N LEU A 250 13.39 4.95 5.95
CA LEU A 250 12.64 4.35 7.04
C LEU A 250 11.24 4.93 7.07
N TYR A 251 10.24 4.07 6.96
CA TYR A 251 8.83 4.42 7.11
C TYR A 251 8.35 4.06 8.52
N VAL A 252 7.85 5.03 9.23
CA VAL A 252 7.24 4.86 10.55
C VAL A 252 5.75 4.90 10.38
N GLU A 253 5.09 3.74 10.47
CA GLU A 253 3.64 3.60 10.40
C GLU A 253 3.03 3.79 11.79
N ILE A 254 2.09 4.72 11.90
CA ILE A 254 1.40 5.04 13.14
C ILE A 254 0.29 4.02 13.37
N VAL A 255 0.18 3.53 14.60
CA VAL A 255 -0.90 2.68 15.09
C VAL A 255 -1.45 3.32 16.36
N GLU A 256 -2.67 3.80 16.30
CA GLU A 256 -3.36 4.40 17.42
C GLU A 256 -3.82 3.32 18.40
N ILE A 257 -3.63 3.54 19.69
CA ILE A 257 -4.08 2.65 20.76
C ILE A 257 -5.49 3.08 21.16
N ASP A 258 -6.38 2.10 21.37
CA ASP A 258 -7.73 2.36 21.86
C ASP A 258 -7.68 3.08 23.23
N HIS A 259 -8.55 4.08 23.38
CA HIS A 259 -8.69 4.82 24.63
C HIS A 259 -9.83 4.24 25.48
N ASP A 260 -9.72 4.30 26.79
CA ASP A 260 -10.65 3.64 27.73
C ASP A 260 -12.11 4.08 27.57
N TYR A 261 -12.35 5.35 27.23
CA TYR A 261 -13.71 5.91 27.14
C TYR A 261 -13.92 6.89 25.97
N LEU A 262 -12.88 7.21 25.21
CA LEU A 262 -12.98 8.04 24.01
C LEU A 262 -12.87 7.16 22.77
N ILE A 263 -13.80 7.32 21.85
CA ILE A 263 -13.82 6.65 20.56
C ILE A 263 -13.61 7.71 19.48
N ARG A 264 -12.62 7.51 18.63
CA ARG A 264 -12.32 8.41 17.51
C ARG A 264 -13.10 8.00 16.27
N GLU A 265 -13.78 8.97 15.65
CA GLU A 265 -14.36 8.84 14.32
C GLU A 265 -13.88 10.03 13.44
N GLY A 266 -12.79 9.81 12.70
CA GLY A 266 -12.12 10.89 11.95
C GLY A 266 -11.58 11.99 12.88
N ASP A 267 -12.08 13.22 12.72
CA ASP A 267 -11.71 14.35 13.57
C ASP A 267 -12.57 14.46 14.85
N THR A 268 -13.66 13.70 14.92
CA THR A 268 -14.62 13.74 16.04
C THR A 268 -14.25 12.70 17.09
N LEU A 269 -14.36 13.09 18.35
CA LEU A 269 -14.28 12.18 19.50
C LEU A 269 -15.67 11.92 20.05
N HIS A 270 -15.95 10.70 20.42
CA HIS A 270 -17.20 10.26 21.01
C HIS A 270 -16.97 9.72 22.41
N MET A 271 -17.87 10.01 23.34
CA MET A 271 -17.90 9.41 24.67
C MET A 271 -19.34 9.21 25.15
N SER A 272 -19.55 8.25 26.03
CA SER A 272 -20.84 8.03 26.71
C SER A 272 -20.81 8.67 28.08
N LEU A 273 -21.86 9.43 28.44
CA LEU A 273 -22.07 10.03 29.74
C LEU A 273 -23.33 9.46 30.37
N SER A 274 -23.17 8.69 31.43
CA SER A 274 -24.31 8.16 32.21
C SER A 274 -24.80 9.20 33.21
N VAL A 275 -26.07 9.54 33.13
CA VAL A 275 -26.74 10.43 34.06
C VAL A 275 -27.99 9.77 34.67
N SER A 276 -28.31 10.08 35.91
CA SER A 276 -29.54 9.58 36.53
C SER A 276 -30.79 10.15 35.85
N MET A 277 -31.87 9.40 35.87
CA MET A 277 -33.19 9.81 35.36
C MET A 277 -33.64 11.17 35.96
N SER A 278 -33.43 11.38 37.23
CA SER A 278 -33.78 12.64 37.90
C SER A 278 -32.94 13.82 37.42
N ALA A 279 -31.62 13.62 37.27
CA ALA A 279 -30.72 14.65 36.76
C ALA A 279 -31.03 14.98 35.27
N ALA A 280 -31.35 13.99 34.44
CA ALA A 280 -31.78 14.22 33.08
C ALA A 280 -33.12 14.97 32.98
N ALA A 281 -34.05 14.70 33.88
CA ALA A 281 -35.35 15.38 33.92
C ALA A 281 -35.25 16.84 34.37
N ILE A 282 -34.46 17.13 35.39
CA ILE A 282 -34.32 18.46 35.98
C ILE A 282 -33.28 19.31 35.25
N GLY A 283 -32.28 18.68 34.67
CA GLY A 283 -31.08 19.26 34.10
C GLY A 283 -29.93 19.26 35.11
N THR A 284 -28.72 19.16 34.61
CA THR A 284 -27.50 19.14 35.44
C THR A 284 -26.29 19.56 34.62
N THR A 285 -25.24 19.99 35.29
CA THR A 285 -23.93 20.22 34.70
C THR A 285 -22.96 19.18 35.24
N VAL A 286 -22.28 18.47 34.35
CA VAL A 286 -21.33 17.40 34.68
C VAL A 286 -19.97 17.75 34.09
N THR A 287 -18.92 17.62 34.88
CA THR A 287 -17.55 17.75 34.38
C THR A 287 -17.07 16.39 33.85
N VAL A 288 -16.58 16.37 32.64
CA VAL A 288 -15.99 15.18 32.01
C VAL A 288 -14.55 15.46 31.65
N GLU A 289 -13.72 14.43 31.63
CA GLU A 289 -12.33 14.53 31.21
C GLU A 289 -12.25 14.43 29.69
N SER A 290 -11.69 15.46 29.05
CA SER A 290 -11.34 15.50 27.63
C SER A 290 -9.84 15.39 27.44
N LEU A 291 -9.36 15.32 26.20
CA LEU A 291 -7.91 15.33 25.89
C LEU A 291 -7.21 16.62 26.36
N ASP A 292 -7.94 17.70 26.52
CA ASP A 292 -7.43 19.00 27.03
C ASP A 292 -7.60 19.19 28.56
N GLY A 293 -8.08 18.16 29.24
CA GLY A 293 -8.46 18.24 30.63
C GLY A 293 -9.97 18.38 30.83
N PRO A 294 -10.41 18.79 32.03
CA PRO A 294 -11.82 18.80 32.40
C PRO A 294 -12.64 19.83 31.60
N VAL A 295 -13.83 19.40 31.16
CA VAL A 295 -14.79 20.24 30.42
C VAL A 295 -16.19 20.07 31.00
N GLU A 296 -16.91 21.17 31.16
CA GLU A 296 -18.28 21.15 31.62
C GLU A 296 -19.27 20.80 30.51
N VAL A 297 -20.10 19.81 30.76
CA VAL A 297 -21.20 19.37 29.90
C VAL A 297 -22.51 19.76 30.52
N ASN A 298 -23.25 20.64 29.86
CA ASN A 298 -24.57 21.07 30.33
C ASN A 298 -25.65 20.14 29.78
N VAL A 299 -26.22 19.32 30.64
CA VAL A 299 -27.36 18.43 30.32
C VAL A 299 -28.63 19.21 30.60
N LYS A 300 -29.34 19.62 29.54
CA LYS A 300 -30.58 20.39 29.66
C LYS A 300 -31.70 19.56 30.25
N ALA A 301 -32.61 20.24 30.97
CA ALA A 301 -33.82 19.59 31.50
C ALA A 301 -34.62 18.89 30.40
N GLY A 302 -35.04 17.66 30.68
CA GLY A 302 -35.78 16.82 29.72
C GLY A 302 -34.90 16.12 28.65
N THR A 303 -33.58 16.10 28.82
CA THR A 303 -32.67 15.37 27.91
C THR A 303 -33.01 13.87 27.88
N GLN A 304 -33.14 13.32 26.70
CA GLN A 304 -33.45 11.92 26.48
C GLN A 304 -32.17 11.08 26.29
N SER A 305 -32.26 9.79 26.63
CA SER A 305 -31.19 8.84 26.36
C SER A 305 -30.85 8.79 24.88
N GLY A 306 -29.55 8.76 24.55
CA GLY A 306 -29.02 8.81 23.18
C GLY A 306 -28.89 10.23 22.60
N THR A 307 -29.25 11.28 23.38
CA THR A 307 -29.07 12.67 22.92
C THR A 307 -27.58 13.03 22.85
N PRO A 308 -27.07 13.47 21.66
CA PRO A 308 -25.69 13.92 21.54
C PRO A 308 -25.56 15.38 21.97
N ILE A 309 -24.52 15.69 22.74
CA ILE A 309 -24.11 17.06 23.11
C ILE A 309 -22.74 17.30 22.50
N ALA A 310 -22.63 18.22 21.55
CA ALA A 310 -21.38 18.53 20.88
C ALA A 310 -20.64 19.67 21.61
N ILE A 311 -19.38 19.43 21.93
CA ILE A 311 -18.46 20.41 22.51
C ILE A 311 -17.45 20.78 21.43
N LYS A 312 -17.57 22.00 20.92
CA LYS A 312 -16.81 22.47 19.77
C LYS A 312 -15.29 22.56 20.05
N GLY A 313 -14.50 22.11 19.11
CA GLY A 313 -13.04 22.22 19.13
C GLY A 313 -12.36 21.34 20.17
N LYS A 314 -13.06 20.36 20.74
CA LYS A 314 -12.51 19.40 21.72
C LYS A 314 -12.30 17.99 21.15
N GLY A 315 -12.41 17.83 19.83
CA GLY A 315 -12.09 16.63 19.10
C GLY A 315 -10.61 16.55 18.73
N MET A 316 -10.28 15.75 17.71
CA MET A 316 -8.91 15.54 17.19
C MET A 316 -8.44 16.74 16.36
N THR A 317 -7.14 16.97 16.37
CA THR A 317 -6.50 17.95 15.51
C THR A 317 -6.51 17.45 14.06
N ARG A 318 -6.69 18.35 13.10
CA ARG A 318 -6.66 18.05 11.67
C ARG A 318 -5.24 18.14 11.13
N LEU A 319 -4.76 17.05 10.54
CA LEU A 319 -3.36 16.96 10.09
C LEU A 319 -2.98 18.00 9.02
N ARG A 320 -3.89 18.36 8.12
CA ARG A 320 -3.58 19.21 6.94
C ARG A 320 -4.25 20.58 6.92
N HIS A 321 -5.34 20.77 7.64
CA HIS A 321 -6.20 21.95 7.46
C HIS A 321 -6.23 22.88 8.68
N GLY A 322 -5.48 22.54 9.72
CA GLY A 322 -5.55 23.30 10.99
C GLY A 322 -6.93 23.19 11.67
N GLY A 323 -6.98 23.60 12.91
CA GLY A 323 -8.20 23.46 13.73
C GLY A 323 -8.42 22.05 14.25
N ARG A 324 -9.51 21.88 15.00
CA ARG A 324 -9.87 20.63 15.66
C ARG A 324 -11.31 20.28 15.37
N GLY A 325 -11.64 18.99 15.45
CA GLY A 325 -13.01 18.50 15.46
C GLY A 325 -13.71 18.73 16.79
N ASP A 326 -14.85 18.12 16.96
CA ASP A 326 -15.70 18.29 18.14
C ASP A 326 -15.65 17.03 19.03
N LEU A 327 -15.90 17.19 20.32
CA LEU A 327 -16.20 16.09 21.23
C LEU A 327 -17.72 15.94 21.33
N VAL A 328 -18.23 14.77 20.98
CA VAL A 328 -19.66 14.44 21.06
C VAL A 328 -19.90 13.54 22.26
N VAL A 329 -20.62 14.06 23.23
CA VAL A 329 -21.01 13.35 24.45
C VAL A 329 -22.39 12.76 24.24
N HIS A 330 -22.50 11.44 24.24
CA HIS A 330 -23.78 10.72 24.16
C HIS A 330 -24.33 10.50 25.55
N VAL A 331 -25.45 11.13 25.85
CA VAL A 331 -26.11 11.02 27.16
C VAL A 331 -26.85 9.70 27.28
N GLU A 332 -26.52 8.91 28.28
CA GLU A 332 -27.22 7.67 28.62
C GLU A 332 -27.98 7.88 29.93
N VAL A 333 -29.31 7.90 29.84
CA VAL A 333 -30.15 8.07 31.04
C VAL A 333 -30.33 6.74 31.75
N GLN A 334 -29.85 6.68 32.99
CA GLN A 334 -29.96 5.50 33.84
C GLN A 334 -31.23 5.53 34.68
N THR A 335 -32.05 4.49 34.49
CA THR A 335 -33.22 4.25 35.36
C THR A 335 -32.76 3.43 36.58
N PRO A 336 -33.13 3.83 37.82
CA PRO A 336 -32.76 3.11 39.01
C PRO A 336 -33.37 1.69 38.99
N THR A 337 -32.54 0.68 39.34
CA THR A 337 -32.93 -0.75 39.25
C THR A 337 -33.34 -1.36 40.59
N LYS A 338 -32.96 -0.73 41.71
CA LYS A 338 -33.30 -1.19 43.08
C LYS A 338 -33.92 -0.04 43.83
N LEU A 339 -35.23 -0.06 43.95
CA LEU A 339 -35.99 0.96 44.64
C LEU A 339 -36.36 0.53 46.06
N SER A 340 -36.20 1.42 47.03
CA SER A 340 -36.80 1.30 48.34
C SER A 340 -38.32 1.52 48.22
N ARG A 341 -39.07 1.10 49.23
CA ARG A 341 -40.52 1.32 49.26
C ARG A 341 -40.89 2.82 49.18
N GLU A 342 -40.11 3.69 49.82
CA GLU A 342 -40.33 5.13 49.76
C GLU A 342 -40.08 5.71 48.36
N GLU A 343 -39.01 5.28 47.70
CA GLU A 343 -38.71 5.72 46.33
C GLU A 343 -39.79 5.24 45.32
N GLU A 344 -40.29 4.02 45.49
CA GLU A 344 -41.38 3.49 44.66
C GLU A 344 -42.68 4.31 44.86
N GLU A 345 -42.98 4.69 46.12
CA GLU A 345 -44.16 5.55 46.42
C GLU A 345 -44.02 6.95 45.81
N LEU A 346 -42.81 7.53 45.85
CA LEU A 346 -42.54 8.84 45.24
C LEU A 346 -42.67 8.79 43.72
N LEU A 347 -42.15 7.73 43.08
CA LEU A 347 -42.28 7.55 41.64
C LEU A 347 -43.74 7.32 41.20
N LYS A 348 -44.53 6.59 41.97
CA LYS A 348 -45.98 6.45 41.74
C LYS A 348 -46.70 7.79 41.80
N LYS A 349 -46.43 8.59 42.84
CA LYS A 349 -46.97 9.95 42.96
C LYS A 349 -46.56 10.84 41.79
N PHE A 350 -45.30 10.73 41.32
CA PHE A 350 -44.81 11.46 40.16
C PHE A 350 -45.57 11.07 38.89
N ALA A 351 -45.77 9.76 38.66
CA ALA A 351 -46.50 9.25 37.50
C ALA A 351 -47.97 9.73 37.51
N ASP A 352 -48.62 9.72 38.69
CA ASP A 352 -50.00 10.22 38.88
C ASP A 352 -50.08 11.73 38.56
N LEU A 353 -49.15 12.54 39.02
CA LEU A 353 -49.07 13.98 38.72
C LEU A 353 -48.89 14.28 37.24
N ARG A 354 -48.23 13.40 36.51
CA ARG A 354 -48.06 13.48 35.05
C ARG A 354 -49.22 12.89 34.26
N GLY A 355 -50.15 12.23 34.93
CA GLY A 355 -51.26 11.54 34.28
C GLY A 355 -50.84 10.31 33.45
N GLU A 356 -49.69 9.71 33.79
CA GLU A 356 -49.14 8.53 33.10
C GLU A 356 -49.97 7.29 33.52
N LYS A 357 -50.60 6.63 32.58
CA LYS A 357 -51.33 5.39 32.85
C LYS A 357 -50.45 4.18 32.74
N SER A 358 -50.64 3.22 33.65
CA SER A 358 -49.95 1.93 33.57
C SER A 358 -50.24 1.27 32.23
N GLY A 359 -49.21 1.05 31.40
CA GLY A 359 -49.33 0.45 30.09
C GLY A 359 -49.33 1.41 28.89
N ASP A 360 -49.19 2.73 29.11
CA ASP A 360 -48.97 3.69 28.01
C ASP A 360 -47.60 3.49 27.39
N ALA A 361 -47.52 2.64 26.36
CA ALA A 361 -46.36 2.39 25.55
C ALA A 361 -46.64 2.73 24.09
N HIS A 362 -45.84 3.60 23.50
CA HIS A 362 -45.93 3.95 22.09
C HIS A 362 -44.80 3.29 21.31
N VAL A 363 -45.19 2.49 20.30
CA VAL A 363 -44.22 1.91 19.35
C VAL A 363 -43.75 3.02 18.40
N LYS A 364 -42.49 3.36 18.48
CA LYS A 364 -41.84 4.27 17.51
C LYS A 364 -41.28 3.49 16.33
N ASN A 365 -41.48 4.04 15.13
CA ASN A 365 -40.91 3.47 13.92
C ASN A 365 -39.39 3.40 14.01
N PRO A 366 -38.72 2.27 13.70
CA PRO A 366 -37.29 2.10 13.84
C PRO A 366 -36.48 2.97 12.88
N ASP A 367 -37.09 3.57 11.86
CA ASP A 367 -36.41 4.36 10.82
C ASP A 367 -35.81 5.70 11.29
N GLY A 368 -36.05 6.12 12.52
CA GLY A 368 -35.51 7.36 13.12
C GLY A 368 -34.62 7.14 14.34
N GLY A 369 -34.33 5.92 14.76
CA GLY A 369 -33.62 5.60 16.01
C GLY A 369 -32.21 5.03 15.81
N ILE A 370 -31.58 4.73 16.94
CA ILE A 370 -30.21 4.17 17.04
C ILE A 370 -30.00 2.92 16.15
N PHE A 371 -31.06 2.15 15.84
CA PHE A 371 -30.99 0.96 15.02
C PHE A 371 -30.67 1.19 13.52
N SER A 372 -30.97 2.36 12.97
CA SER A 372 -30.59 2.68 11.58
C SER A 372 -29.09 2.94 11.46
N LYS A 373 -28.45 3.46 12.52
CA LYS A 373 -26.98 3.69 12.58
C LYS A 373 -26.21 2.40 12.83
N ILE A 374 -26.76 1.46 13.58
CA ILE A 374 -26.14 0.16 13.84
C ILE A 374 -26.15 -0.73 12.59
N LYS A 375 -27.21 -0.67 11.76
CA LYS A 375 -27.28 -1.46 10.52
C LYS A 375 -26.22 -1.06 9.50
N GLY A 376 -25.78 0.20 9.49
CA GLY A 376 -24.69 0.70 8.64
C GLY A 376 -23.28 0.29 9.09
N ALA A 377 -23.10 -0.05 10.35
CA ALA A 377 -21.79 -0.45 10.91
C ALA A 377 -21.49 -1.95 10.75
N PHE A 378 -22.53 -2.80 10.52
CA PHE A 378 -22.38 -4.25 10.33
C PHE A 378 -22.44 -4.71 8.87
N THR A 379 -22.47 -3.78 7.89
CA THR A 379 -22.53 -4.08 6.44
C THR A 379 -21.34 -3.44 5.69
N LYS A 380 -20.14 -3.52 6.27
CA LYS A 380 -18.91 -3.25 5.51
C LYS A 380 -17.91 -4.37 5.70
#